data_f299843b0be8b3796d1842bb8cccdbd1
#
_entry.id   f299843b0be8b3796d1842bb8cccdbd1
#
_cell.length_a   1.000
_cell.length_b   1.000
_cell.length_c   1.000
_cell.angle_alpha   90.00
_cell.angle_beta   90.00
_cell.angle_gamma   90.00
#
_symmetry.space_group_name_H-M   'P 1'
#
loop_
_entity.id
_entity.type
_entity.pdbx_description
1 polymer ?
#
loop_
_entity_poly.entity_id
_entity_poly.type
_entity_poly.pdbx_seq_one_letter_code
_entity_poly.pdbx_strand_id
1 'polypeptide(L)'
;VRVDFPNKGIVCVGDETAVVKNSLPGQKVKFSVNKVRKGKAEGRLLEVTEKSPLETGRTCSLFGLCGGCTYLSLPYEEQLKVKEEQVKRLLDSVLNKQEEAWAFEGIKGSPKAYEYRNKMEFSFGDEYKDGPLALGMHKRGSFYDIVTVADCEIVDADYRLILQTVRDYFARVKVSFFHRMSHEGYLRHLLVRKASRTGEI
;
A
#
# COMPACT_ATOMS: atom_id res chain seq x y z
N VAL A 1 -9.12 7.05 17.70
CA VAL A 1 -8.35 7.33 16.49
C VAL A 1 -8.96 6.62 15.29
N ARG A 2 -9.02 7.27 14.16
CA ARG A 2 -9.65 6.78 12.93
C ARG A 2 -8.69 6.93 11.75
N VAL A 3 -9.03 6.31 10.63
CA VAL A 3 -8.31 6.50 9.36
C VAL A 3 -9.24 7.16 8.35
N ASP A 4 -8.88 8.35 7.89
CA ASP A 4 -9.60 9.07 6.84
C ASP A 4 -9.02 8.73 5.47
N PHE A 5 -9.85 8.88 4.42
CA PHE A 5 -9.43 8.63 3.03
C PHE A 5 -8.36 9.65 2.60
N PRO A 6 -7.37 9.24 1.82
CA PRO A 6 -6.99 7.90 1.39
C PRO A 6 -5.89 7.30 2.28
N ASN A 7 -6.05 6.99 3.50
CA ASN A 7 -5.02 6.45 4.39
C ASN A 7 -4.36 7.50 5.31
N LYS A 8 -5.17 8.42 5.81
CA LYS A 8 -4.75 9.43 6.76
C LYS A 8 -5.17 9.00 8.17
N GLY A 9 -4.26 8.40 8.93
CA GLY A 9 -4.52 8.13 10.34
C GLY A 9 -4.61 9.44 11.12
N ILE A 10 -5.67 9.59 11.90
CA ILE A 10 -5.84 10.70 12.83
C ILE A 10 -5.38 10.22 14.21
N VAL A 11 -4.28 10.74 14.68
CA VAL A 11 -3.62 10.34 15.94
C VAL A 11 -3.86 11.42 16.99
N CYS A 12 -4.22 11.03 18.20
CA CYS A 12 -4.35 11.94 19.34
C CYS A 12 -3.00 12.09 20.06
N VAL A 13 -2.65 13.31 20.44
CA VAL A 13 -1.49 13.66 21.25
C VAL A 13 -1.98 14.61 22.34
N GLY A 14 -2.28 14.07 23.53
CA GLY A 14 -3.05 14.83 24.53
C GLY A 14 -4.40 15.24 23.98
N ASP A 15 -4.71 16.52 24.04
CA ASP A 15 -5.97 17.11 23.52
C ASP A 15 -5.90 17.49 22.04
N GLU A 16 -4.73 17.37 21.40
CA GLU A 16 -4.54 17.72 20.01
C GLU A 16 -4.59 16.51 19.08
N THR A 17 -4.71 16.76 17.78
CA THR A 17 -4.69 15.69 16.77
C THR A 17 -3.66 15.97 15.68
N ALA A 18 -3.03 14.90 15.20
CA ALA A 18 -2.12 14.93 14.07
C ALA A 18 -2.55 13.94 12.98
N VAL A 19 -2.28 14.28 11.73
CA VAL A 19 -2.47 13.39 10.59
C VAL A 19 -1.18 12.61 10.35
N VAL A 20 -1.21 11.30 10.56
CA VAL A 20 -0.07 10.41 10.33
C VAL A 20 -0.47 9.34 9.31
N LYS A 21 0.07 9.45 8.09
CA LYS A 21 -0.22 8.46 7.03
C LYS A 21 0.32 7.09 7.42
N ASN A 22 -0.39 6.04 6.98
CA ASN A 22 -0.05 4.63 7.19
C ASN A 22 -0.20 4.13 8.65
N SER A 23 -0.77 4.88 9.55
CA SER A 23 -1.20 4.36 10.85
C SER A 23 -2.60 3.75 10.76
N LEU A 24 -2.89 2.78 11.63
CA LEU A 24 -4.17 2.06 11.69
C LEU A 24 -4.91 2.35 12.99
N PRO A 25 -6.26 2.16 13.02
CA PRO A 25 -7.03 2.33 14.24
C PRO A 25 -6.50 1.44 15.36
N GLY A 26 -6.37 1.98 16.59
CA GLY A 26 -5.91 1.24 17.77
C GLY A 26 -4.39 1.10 17.90
N GLN A 27 -3.60 1.55 16.94
CA GLN A 27 -2.14 1.56 17.08
C GLN A 27 -1.66 2.68 18.01
N LYS A 28 -0.56 2.43 18.75
CA LYS A 28 0.29 3.49 19.29
C LYS A 28 1.50 3.67 18.36
N VAL A 29 1.77 4.91 18.01
CA VAL A 29 2.76 5.22 16.98
C VAL A 29 3.70 6.34 17.43
N LYS A 30 4.97 6.21 17.05
CA LYS A 30 5.96 7.27 17.11
C LYS A 30 6.03 7.93 15.74
N PHE A 31 5.93 9.24 15.70
CA PHE A 31 5.99 9.99 14.45
C PHE A 31 6.75 11.29 14.60
N SER A 32 7.26 11.81 13.49
CA SER A 32 7.91 13.12 13.42
C SER A 32 6.92 14.11 12.82
N VAL A 33 6.72 15.26 13.47
CA VAL A 33 5.91 16.34 12.92
C VAL A 33 6.71 17.03 11.80
N ASN A 34 6.19 16.98 10.59
CA ASN A 34 6.84 17.57 9.41
C ASN A 34 6.27 18.94 9.06
N LYS A 35 5.01 19.18 9.42
CA LYS A 35 4.30 20.39 9.05
C LYS A 35 3.17 20.69 10.02
N VAL A 36 3.02 21.97 10.34
CA VAL A 36 1.82 22.49 11.02
C VAL A 36 1.18 23.55 10.12
N ARG A 37 -0.07 23.37 9.75
CA ARG A 37 -0.81 24.32 8.90
C ARG A 37 -2.23 24.50 9.42
N LYS A 38 -2.63 25.73 9.67
CA LYS A 38 -3.98 26.08 10.17
C LYS A 38 -4.39 25.24 11.39
N GLY A 39 -3.50 25.09 12.35
CA GLY A 39 -3.74 24.31 13.58
C GLY A 39 -3.79 22.80 13.40
N LYS A 40 -3.49 22.27 12.20
CA LYS A 40 -3.43 20.81 11.93
C LYS A 40 -1.98 20.38 11.76
N ALA A 41 -1.52 19.45 12.60
CA ALA A 41 -0.21 18.83 12.48
C ALA A 41 -0.25 17.66 11.47
N GLU A 42 0.76 17.60 10.60
CA GLU A 42 1.01 16.45 9.72
C GLU A 42 2.34 15.83 10.08
N GLY A 43 2.37 14.51 10.26
CA GLY A 43 3.54 13.77 10.67
C GLY A 43 3.85 12.59 9.78
N ARG A 44 5.14 12.22 9.78
CA ARG A 44 5.64 10.99 9.17
C ARG A 44 5.74 9.90 10.24
N LEU A 45 5.08 8.77 9.99
CA LEU A 45 5.19 7.58 10.82
C LEU A 45 6.67 7.13 10.88
N LEU A 46 7.20 6.98 12.07
CA LEU A 46 8.54 6.44 12.31
C LEU A 46 8.46 4.97 12.75
N GLU A 47 7.54 4.67 13.69
CA GLU A 47 7.46 3.36 14.31
C GLU A 47 6.03 3.11 14.81
N VAL A 48 5.59 1.87 14.75
CA VAL A 48 4.40 1.38 15.45
C VAL A 48 4.89 0.75 16.76
N THR A 49 4.73 1.47 17.88
CA THR A 49 5.21 1.02 19.20
C THR A 49 4.31 -0.03 19.82
N GLU A 50 3.01 0.04 19.55
CA GLU A 50 2.04 -1.01 19.90
C GLU A 50 1.12 -1.26 18.70
N LYS A 51 0.99 -2.53 18.31
CA LYS A 51 0.06 -2.94 17.27
C LYS A 51 -1.39 -2.78 17.74
N SER A 52 -2.29 -2.55 16.80
CA SER A 52 -3.72 -2.61 17.10
C SER A 52 -4.13 -4.04 17.47
N PRO A 53 -5.03 -4.22 18.46
CA PRO A 53 -5.66 -5.51 18.71
C PRO A 53 -6.37 -6.11 17.48
N LEU A 54 -6.73 -5.26 16.51
CA LEU A 54 -7.35 -5.67 15.26
C LEU A 54 -6.34 -6.23 14.24
N GLU A 55 -5.03 -6.09 14.46
CA GLU A 55 -3.99 -6.57 13.53
C GLU A 55 -3.70 -8.06 13.70
N THR A 56 -4.69 -8.88 13.40
CA THR A 56 -4.62 -10.34 13.44
C THR A 56 -4.61 -10.97 12.04
N GLY A 57 -4.60 -10.13 11.00
CA GLY A 57 -4.57 -10.56 9.60
C GLY A 57 -3.22 -11.13 9.19
N ARG A 58 -3.28 -12.05 8.22
CA ARG A 58 -2.10 -12.59 7.56
C ARG A 58 -1.39 -11.50 6.76
N THR A 59 -0.08 -11.44 6.84
CA THR A 59 0.75 -10.50 6.06
C THR A 59 1.84 -11.23 5.30
N CYS A 60 2.27 -10.69 4.16
CA CYS A 60 3.48 -11.12 3.49
C CYS A 60 4.74 -10.64 4.25
N SER A 61 5.90 -11.24 3.97
CA SER A 61 7.17 -10.92 4.63
C SER A 61 7.59 -9.45 4.46
N LEU A 62 7.14 -8.79 3.40
CA LEU A 62 7.48 -7.40 3.06
C LEU A 62 6.43 -6.37 3.52
N PHE A 63 5.44 -6.79 4.32
CA PHE A 63 4.44 -5.85 4.82
C PHE A 63 5.10 -4.77 5.70
N GLY A 64 4.79 -3.52 5.44
CA GLY A 64 5.43 -2.37 6.10
C GLY A 64 6.68 -1.85 5.37
N LEU A 65 7.44 -2.70 4.69
CA LEU A 65 8.58 -2.31 3.85
C LEU A 65 8.13 -1.94 2.43
N CYS A 66 7.34 -2.81 1.80
CA CYS A 66 6.73 -2.57 0.50
C CYS A 66 5.64 -1.48 0.58
N GLY A 67 5.60 -0.56 -0.39
CA GLY A 67 4.61 0.51 -0.48
C GLY A 67 3.22 0.06 -0.95
N GLY A 68 3.04 -1.21 -1.35
CA GLY A 68 1.84 -1.68 -2.04
C GLY A 68 0.59 -1.84 -1.18
N CYS A 69 0.72 -2.28 0.08
CA CYS A 69 -0.40 -2.60 0.95
C CYS A 69 -0.43 -1.75 2.21
N THR A 70 -1.64 -1.30 2.61
CA THR A 70 -1.83 -0.50 3.82
C THR A 70 -2.52 -1.28 4.93
N TYR A 71 -3.53 -2.07 4.59
CA TYR A 71 -4.45 -2.69 5.56
C TYR A 71 -4.27 -4.20 5.69
N LEU A 72 -3.24 -4.80 5.09
CA LEU A 72 -3.09 -6.26 5.03
C LEU A 72 -2.96 -6.92 6.41
N SER A 73 -2.48 -6.19 7.42
CA SER A 73 -2.42 -6.69 8.81
C SER A 73 -3.78 -6.80 9.50
N LEU A 74 -4.82 -6.19 8.95
CA LEU A 74 -6.18 -6.34 9.43
C LEU A 74 -6.86 -7.55 8.77
N PRO A 75 -7.71 -8.31 9.48
CA PRO A 75 -8.64 -9.26 8.86
C PRO A 75 -9.47 -8.58 7.77
N TYR A 76 -9.89 -9.34 6.76
CA TYR A 76 -10.54 -8.76 5.59
C TYR A 76 -11.84 -7.99 5.95
N GLU A 77 -12.59 -8.49 6.90
CA GLU A 77 -13.81 -7.85 7.41
C GLU A 77 -13.52 -6.49 8.05
N GLU A 78 -12.40 -6.38 8.78
CA GLU A 78 -11.98 -5.11 9.37
C GLU A 78 -11.46 -4.13 8.30
N GLN A 79 -10.80 -4.64 7.24
CA GLN A 79 -10.45 -3.82 6.08
C GLN A 79 -11.69 -3.22 5.41
N LEU A 80 -12.75 -4.00 5.26
CA LEU A 80 -14.04 -3.54 4.70
C LEU A 80 -14.65 -2.46 5.58
N LYS A 81 -14.75 -2.67 6.89
CA LYS A 81 -15.28 -1.67 7.84
C LYS A 81 -14.53 -0.34 7.76
N VAL A 82 -13.19 -0.38 7.77
CA VAL A 82 -12.38 0.85 7.65
C VAL A 82 -12.65 1.59 6.34
N LYS A 83 -12.76 0.86 5.23
CA LYS A 83 -13.04 1.46 3.91
C LYS A 83 -14.47 2.01 3.82
N GLU A 84 -15.43 1.26 4.34
CA GLU A 84 -16.84 1.66 4.41
C GLU A 84 -17.01 2.97 5.16
N GLU A 85 -16.45 3.06 6.36
CA GLU A 85 -16.48 4.28 7.16
C GLU A 85 -15.78 5.46 6.49
N GLN A 86 -14.68 5.24 5.78
CA GLN A 86 -14.00 6.29 5.03
C GLN A 86 -14.88 6.85 3.92
N VAL A 87 -15.49 5.98 3.12
CA VAL A 87 -16.37 6.38 2.02
C VAL A 87 -17.61 7.05 2.56
N LYS A 88 -18.25 6.48 3.59
CA LYS A 88 -19.44 7.05 4.22
C LYS A 88 -19.17 8.47 4.72
N ARG A 89 -18.07 8.69 5.45
CA ARG A 89 -17.69 10.05 5.93
C ARG A 89 -17.49 11.05 4.80
N LEU A 90 -16.89 10.62 3.68
CA LEU A 90 -16.74 11.49 2.51
C LEU A 90 -18.10 11.89 1.93
N LEU A 91 -18.98 10.92 1.74
CA LEU A 91 -20.33 11.16 1.23
C LEU A 91 -21.15 12.04 2.19
N ASP A 92 -21.15 11.73 3.49
CA ASP A 92 -21.82 12.52 4.52
C ASP A 92 -21.38 14.00 4.48
N SER A 93 -20.10 14.26 4.23
CA SER A 93 -19.56 15.65 4.21
C SER A 93 -20.14 16.50 3.08
N VAL A 94 -20.65 15.87 2.04
CA VAL A 94 -21.24 16.52 0.86
C VAL A 94 -22.77 16.39 0.87
N LEU A 95 -23.27 15.17 1.04
CA LEU A 95 -24.68 14.83 0.84
C LEU A 95 -25.58 15.26 2.00
N ASN A 96 -25.08 15.28 3.24
CA ASN A 96 -25.86 15.77 4.39
C ASN A 96 -26.19 17.29 4.33
N LYS A 97 -25.65 18.00 3.34
CA LYS A 97 -25.98 19.40 3.07
C LYS A 97 -27.07 19.59 2.02
N GLN A 98 -27.54 18.50 1.44
CA GLN A 98 -28.61 18.51 0.43
C GLN A 98 -29.97 18.32 1.11
N GLU A 99 -31.03 18.81 0.48
CA GLU A 99 -32.41 18.67 0.98
C GLU A 99 -32.95 17.24 0.79
N GLU A 100 -32.41 16.51 -0.19
CA GLU A 100 -32.84 15.15 -0.49
C GLU A 100 -32.20 14.14 0.47
N ALA A 101 -33.00 13.22 1.00
CA ALA A 101 -32.53 12.11 1.81
C ALA A 101 -31.75 11.11 0.94
N TRP A 102 -30.62 10.64 1.42
CA TRP A 102 -29.83 9.59 0.77
C TRP A 102 -29.59 8.40 1.72
N ALA A 103 -29.37 7.23 1.17
CA ALA A 103 -29.06 6.02 1.93
C ALA A 103 -27.71 5.45 1.49
N PHE A 104 -26.88 5.07 2.47
CA PHE A 104 -25.64 4.36 2.22
C PHE A 104 -25.90 2.85 2.34
N GLU A 105 -25.83 2.14 1.23
CA GLU A 105 -26.15 0.71 1.17
C GLU A 105 -25.01 -0.21 1.66
N GLY A 106 -23.90 0.36 2.11
CA GLY A 106 -22.75 -0.38 2.63
C GLY A 106 -21.68 -0.68 1.58
N ILE A 107 -20.81 -1.63 1.89
CA ILE A 107 -19.69 -2.06 1.05
C ILE A 107 -19.86 -3.52 0.61
N LYS A 108 -19.68 -3.79 -0.67
CA LYS A 108 -19.64 -5.15 -1.21
C LYS A 108 -18.19 -5.67 -1.18
N GLY A 109 -17.96 -6.73 -0.42
CA GLY A 109 -16.67 -7.40 -0.34
C GLY A 109 -16.30 -8.15 -1.62
N SER A 110 -14.99 -8.32 -1.86
CA SER A 110 -14.49 -9.23 -2.88
C SER A 110 -14.66 -10.69 -2.41
N PRO A 111 -14.98 -11.63 -3.30
CA PRO A 111 -15.02 -13.05 -2.97
C PRO A 111 -13.64 -13.63 -2.59
N LYS A 112 -12.56 -12.94 -2.93
CA LYS A 112 -11.18 -13.28 -2.57
C LYS A 112 -10.53 -12.14 -1.79
N ALA A 113 -10.02 -12.44 -0.59
CA ALA A 113 -9.25 -11.49 0.22
C ALA A 113 -7.77 -11.41 -0.22
N TYR A 114 -7.26 -12.48 -0.81
CA TYR A 114 -5.91 -12.63 -1.35
C TYR A 114 -5.97 -13.05 -2.81
N GLU A 115 -4.87 -12.90 -3.54
CA GLU A 115 -4.76 -13.29 -4.95
C GLU A 115 -5.88 -12.72 -5.86
N TYR A 116 -6.39 -11.54 -5.48
CA TYR A 116 -7.48 -10.88 -6.21
C TYR A 116 -7.00 -9.98 -7.34
N ARG A 117 -5.72 -9.63 -7.34
CA ARG A 117 -5.15 -8.65 -8.26
C ARG A 117 -4.92 -9.26 -9.64
N ASN A 118 -5.52 -8.68 -10.67
CA ASN A 118 -5.46 -9.15 -12.05
C ASN A 118 -4.53 -8.35 -12.97
N LYS A 119 -3.89 -7.30 -12.44
CA LYS A 119 -2.87 -6.49 -13.11
C LYS A 119 -1.83 -6.05 -12.10
N MET A 120 -0.57 -6.29 -12.38
CA MET A 120 0.56 -5.72 -11.65
C MET A 120 1.57 -5.10 -12.60
N GLU A 121 2.12 -3.98 -12.18
CA GLU A 121 3.24 -3.32 -12.82
C GLU A 121 4.38 -3.27 -11.81
N PHE A 122 5.38 -4.10 -12.05
CA PHE A 122 6.58 -4.18 -11.22
C PHE A 122 7.64 -3.26 -11.81
N SER A 123 8.37 -2.55 -10.97
CA SER A 123 9.47 -1.69 -11.36
C SER A 123 10.80 -2.43 -11.27
N PHE A 124 11.66 -2.24 -12.26
CA PHE A 124 13.08 -2.59 -12.15
C PHE A 124 13.82 -1.49 -11.39
N GLY A 125 14.81 -1.89 -10.60
CA GLY A 125 15.63 -0.98 -9.81
C GLY A 125 16.63 -1.72 -8.95
N ASP A 126 17.02 -1.07 -7.86
CA ASP A 126 17.81 -1.66 -6.77
C ASP A 126 17.13 -1.38 -5.42
N GLU A 127 17.43 -2.18 -4.42
CA GLU A 127 16.89 -2.00 -3.06
C GLU A 127 17.64 -0.92 -2.28
N TYR A 128 18.88 -0.67 -2.66
CA TYR A 128 19.79 0.37 -2.18
C TYR A 128 20.75 0.72 -3.31
N LYS A 129 21.28 1.92 -3.26
CA LYS A 129 22.19 2.43 -4.31
C LYS A 129 23.29 1.44 -4.67
N ASP A 130 23.42 1.15 -5.96
CA ASP A 130 24.39 0.22 -6.54
C ASP A 130 24.21 -1.24 -6.04
N GLY A 131 23.03 -1.60 -5.55
CA GLY A 131 22.66 -2.94 -5.13
C GLY A 131 22.38 -3.89 -6.30
N PRO A 132 22.07 -5.16 -6.02
CA PRO A 132 21.68 -6.12 -7.05
C PRO A 132 20.35 -5.72 -7.71
N LEU A 133 20.16 -6.22 -8.96
CA LEU A 133 18.91 -5.98 -9.69
C LEU A 133 17.71 -6.48 -8.89
N ALA A 134 16.81 -5.56 -8.56
CA ALA A 134 15.52 -5.83 -7.96
C ALA A 134 14.40 -5.67 -8.99
N LEU A 135 13.35 -6.46 -8.85
CA LEU A 135 12.11 -6.33 -9.62
C LEU A 135 10.92 -6.44 -8.67
N GLY A 136 10.15 -5.39 -8.53
CA GLY A 136 9.06 -5.39 -7.56
C GLY A 136 8.39 -4.04 -7.37
N MET A 137 8.20 -3.65 -6.12
CA MET A 137 7.46 -2.45 -5.75
C MET A 137 8.38 -1.43 -5.07
N HIS A 138 8.02 -0.16 -5.18
CA HIS A 138 8.72 0.88 -4.43
C HIS A 138 8.66 0.60 -2.93
N LYS A 139 9.80 0.77 -2.28
CA LYS A 139 9.92 0.74 -0.83
C LYS A 139 9.10 1.86 -0.22
N ARG A 140 8.42 1.59 0.88
CA ARG A 140 7.58 2.58 1.55
C ARG A 140 8.42 3.80 1.99
N GLY A 141 8.01 4.97 1.54
CA GLY A 141 8.71 6.23 1.85
C GLY A 141 9.95 6.51 1.00
N SER A 142 10.29 5.64 0.05
CA SER A 142 11.35 5.87 -0.93
C SER A 142 10.78 6.06 -2.35
N PHE A 143 11.42 6.94 -3.09
CA PHE A 143 11.12 7.20 -4.51
C PHE A 143 11.96 6.34 -5.46
N TYR A 144 13.09 5.84 -4.97
CA TYR A 144 14.10 5.18 -5.78
C TYR A 144 14.19 3.69 -5.51
N ASP A 145 14.15 3.30 -4.23
CA ASP A 145 14.41 1.94 -3.81
C ASP A 145 13.27 1.00 -4.21
N ILE A 146 13.62 -0.12 -4.80
CA ILE A 146 12.69 -1.18 -5.23
C ILE A 146 12.93 -2.42 -4.37
N VAL A 147 11.89 -2.95 -3.74
CA VAL A 147 11.93 -4.23 -3.05
C VAL A 147 11.35 -5.34 -3.91
N THR A 148 12.07 -6.45 -4.03
CA THR A 148 11.62 -7.61 -4.80
C THR A 148 10.49 -8.32 -4.07
N VAL A 149 9.29 -8.38 -4.67
CA VAL A 149 8.06 -8.89 -4.04
C VAL A 149 7.74 -10.33 -4.48
N ALA A 150 8.68 -11.24 -4.24
CA ALA A 150 8.60 -12.63 -4.68
C ALA A 150 7.48 -13.44 -3.99
N ASP A 151 7.00 -13.01 -2.82
CA ASP A 151 5.96 -13.64 -2.01
C ASP A 151 4.69 -12.79 -1.85
N CYS A 152 4.41 -11.93 -2.83
CA CYS A 152 3.27 -11.02 -2.79
C CYS A 152 1.95 -11.78 -2.67
N GLU A 153 1.20 -11.52 -1.60
CA GLU A 153 -0.04 -12.22 -1.25
C GLU A 153 -1.28 -11.74 -2.03
N ILE A 154 -1.21 -10.58 -2.67
CA ILE A 154 -2.36 -10.03 -3.42
C ILE A 154 -2.42 -10.49 -4.88
N VAL A 155 -1.34 -11.14 -5.37
CA VAL A 155 -1.25 -11.76 -6.70
C VAL A 155 -1.08 -13.27 -6.57
N ASP A 156 -1.54 -14.02 -7.57
CA ASP A 156 -1.39 -15.47 -7.58
C ASP A 156 0.03 -15.94 -7.91
N ALA A 157 0.23 -17.27 -7.92
CA ALA A 157 1.52 -17.91 -8.12
C ALA A 157 2.17 -17.56 -9.46
N ASP A 158 1.39 -17.38 -10.54
CA ASP A 158 1.93 -17.09 -11.87
C ASP A 158 2.65 -15.75 -11.89
N TYR A 159 2.10 -14.73 -11.24
CA TYR A 159 2.78 -13.43 -11.12
C TYR A 159 4.12 -13.54 -10.40
N ARG A 160 4.16 -14.32 -9.32
CA ARG A 160 5.38 -14.53 -8.53
C ARG A 160 6.44 -15.27 -9.34
N LEU A 161 6.03 -16.30 -10.08
CA LEU A 161 6.92 -17.08 -10.96
C LEU A 161 7.45 -16.21 -12.12
N ILE A 162 6.59 -15.48 -12.80
CA ILE A 162 6.98 -14.57 -13.91
C ILE A 162 7.96 -13.51 -13.39
N LEU A 163 7.67 -12.88 -12.25
CA LEU A 163 8.55 -11.88 -11.66
C LEU A 163 9.94 -12.45 -11.38
N GLN A 164 10.03 -13.62 -10.73
CA GLN A 164 11.30 -14.26 -10.40
C GLN A 164 12.06 -14.63 -11.66
N THR A 165 11.41 -15.29 -12.62
CA THR A 165 12.01 -15.73 -13.90
C THR A 165 12.59 -14.54 -14.68
N VAL A 166 11.82 -13.46 -14.80
CA VAL A 166 12.24 -12.26 -15.54
C VAL A 166 13.38 -11.54 -14.83
N ARG A 167 13.30 -11.38 -13.50
CA ARG A 167 14.39 -10.79 -12.69
C ARG A 167 15.68 -11.58 -12.87
N ASP A 168 15.65 -12.90 -12.71
CA ASP A 168 16.83 -13.77 -12.76
C ASP A 168 17.45 -13.80 -14.16
N TYR A 169 16.62 -13.77 -15.21
CA TYR A 169 17.09 -13.62 -16.57
C TYR A 169 17.88 -12.33 -16.76
N PHE A 170 17.31 -11.17 -16.41
CA PHE A 170 17.97 -9.88 -16.61
C PHE A 170 19.16 -9.66 -15.68
N ALA A 171 19.15 -10.21 -14.47
CA ALA A 171 20.31 -10.20 -13.59
C ALA A 171 21.49 -10.96 -14.20
N ARG A 172 21.22 -12.11 -14.85
CA ARG A 172 22.26 -12.93 -15.53
C ARG A 172 22.82 -12.22 -16.77
N VAL A 173 21.98 -11.62 -17.61
CA VAL A 173 22.44 -10.94 -18.83
C VAL A 173 22.91 -9.50 -18.58
N LYS A 174 22.84 -9.02 -17.34
CA LYS A 174 23.36 -7.72 -16.88
C LYS A 174 22.86 -6.51 -17.67
N VAL A 175 21.58 -6.52 -18.04
CA VAL A 175 20.95 -5.35 -18.67
C VAL A 175 20.65 -4.30 -17.61
N SER A 176 21.08 -3.06 -17.84
CA SER A 176 20.87 -1.96 -16.88
C SER A 176 19.39 -1.56 -16.76
N PHE A 177 18.94 -1.23 -15.55
CA PHE A 177 17.65 -0.61 -15.33
C PHE A 177 17.74 0.93 -15.44
N PHE A 178 16.60 1.57 -15.66
CA PHE A 178 16.52 3.00 -15.83
C PHE A 178 16.69 3.77 -14.53
N HIS A 179 17.73 4.58 -14.44
CA HIS A 179 18.01 5.48 -13.33
C HIS A 179 17.36 6.85 -13.55
N ARG A 180 16.48 7.24 -12.65
CA ARG A 180 15.70 8.49 -12.77
C ARG A 180 16.56 9.76 -12.72
N MET A 181 17.70 9.71 -12.05
CA MET A 181 18.59 10.90 -11.91
C MET A 181 19.48 11.11 -13.12
N SER A 182 20.04 10.04 -13.69
CA SER A 182 20.90 10.13 -14.89
C SER A 182 20.11 10.04 -16.20
N HIS A 183 18.84 9.59 -16.15
CA HIS A 183 18.02 9.27 -17.31
C HIS A 183 18.60 8.18 -18.22
N GLU A 184 19.46 7.32 -17.68
CA GLU A 184 20.13 6.23 -18.39
C GLU A 184 19.58 4.87 -17.95
N GLY A 185 19.76 3.85 -18.81
CA GLY A 185 19.34 2.47 -18.57
C GLY A 185 18.12 2.07 -19.37
N TYR A 186 17.92 0.76 -19.51
CA TYR A 186 16.95 0.17 -20.44
C TYR A 186 15.69 -0.33 -19.74
N LEU A 187 15.84 -1.16 -18.69
CA LEU A 187 14.72 -1.82 -18.02
C LEU A 187 13.92 -0.83 -17.18
N ARG A 188 12.60 -0.79 -17.36
CA ARG A 188 11.71 0.12 -16.59
C ARG A 188 10.69 -0.65 -15.77
N HIS A 189 9.80 -1.35 -16.44
CA HIS A 189 8.66 -2.01 -15.81
C HIS A 189 8.39 -3.36 -16.43
N LEU A 190 7.92 -4.31 -15.62
CA LEU A 190 7.29 -5.55 -16.03
C LEU A 190 5.79 -5.42 -15.75
N LEU A 191 4.98 -5.38 -16.79
CA LEU A 191 3.53 -5.39 -16.69
C LEU A 191 3.01 -6.81 -16.91
N VAL A 192 2.30 -7.34 -15.91
CA VAL A 192 1.63 -8.64 -15.99
C VAL A 192 0.13 -8.43 -15.81
N ARG A 193 -0.65 -9.04 -16.67
CA ARG A 193 -2.11 -9.12 -16.58
C ARG A 193 -2.55 -10.56 -16.67
N LYS A 194 -3.57 -10.93 -15.90
CA LYS A 194 -4.17 -12.25 -15.93
C LYS A 194 -5.70 -12.14 -15.92
N ALA A 195 -6.34 -12.81 -16.86
CA ALA A 195 -7.77 -12.93 -16.90
C ALA A 195 -8.22 -13.98 -15.88
N SER A 196 -8.93 -13.56 -14.82
CA SER A 196 -9.31 -14.47 -13.73
C SER A 196 -10.33 -15.55 -14.15
N ARG A 197 -11.02 -15.38 -15.28
CA ARG A 197 -11.99 -16.36 -15.80
C ARG A 197 -11.39 -17.37 -16.76
N THR A 198 -10.47 -16.96 -17.64
CA THR A 198 -9.87 -17.82 -18.67
C THR A 198 -8.50 -18.33 -18.29
N GLY A 199 -7.81 -17.67 -17.34
CA GLY A 199 -6.45 -18.00 -16.95
C GLY A 199 -5.37 -17.45 -17.87
N GLU A 200 -5.73 -16.78 -18.96
CA GLU A 200 -4.78 -16.17 -19.91
C GLU A 200 -3.94 -15.09 -19.24
N ILE A 201 -2.64 -15.06 -19.60
CA ILE A 201 -1.66 -14.11 -19.07
C ILE A 201 -1.04 -13.36 -20.25
#